data_5fb38bdccbb2b684ce8580cfa8937480
#
_entry.id   5fb38bdccbb2b684ce8580cfa8937480
#
_cell.length_a   1.000
_cell.length_b   1.000
_cell.length_c   1.000
_cell.angle_alpha   90.00
_cell.angle_beta   90.00
_cell.angle_gamma   90.00
#
_symmetry.space_group_name_H-M   'P 1'
#
loop_
_entity.id
_entity.type
_entity.pdbx_description
1 polymer ?
#
loop_
_entity_poly.entity_id
_entity_poly.type
_entity_poly.pdbx_seq_one_letter_code
_entity_poly.pdbx_strand_id
1 'polypeptide(L)'
;MHTCDFWDEKRYSAQKGQQTHNYNQTAKGRPLKIGCDHTYATYIEHKIIVDRYSPAAALAAAKRYNFQTHICVSTLYSYINKRVFLTLTNKHLWDKRRKKQKKDDTEKRIAHPKLPSIENRPAYIGQRSERGHWEMDLIIGKAETSPVLLTLTERYSRQELIFKLPDRKASTIRGVFDQLERQHKDFDQRFKTLTTDNGSEFMEYEKLCRSIHGGSRFQVWYCHSYSAWEKGSVENHNRMIRRFFPKGTDFSKISKKRIAAVQDWMNNYPRKILQWQTPNEAAA
;
A
#
# COMPACT_ATOMS: atom_id res chain seq x y z
N MET A 1 -16.82 4.19 83.21
CA MET A 1 -16.17 4.06 81.91
C MET A 1 -17.01 3.13 81.05
N HIS A 2 -17.77 3.70 80.10
CA HIS A 2 -18.58 2.90 79.15
C HIS A 2 -17.75 2.75 77.89
N THR A 3 -17.35 1.51 77.61
CA THR A 3 -16.79 1.13 76.31
C THR A 3 -17.95 0.88 75.39
N CYS A 4 -18.16 1.74 74.40
CA CYS A 4 -19.05 1.46 73.26
C CYS A 4 -18.36 0.53 72.30
N ASP A 5 -18.75 -0.75 72.32
CA ASP A 5 -18.42 -1.71 71.28
C ASP A 5 -19.25 -1.39 70.01
N PHE A 6 -18.60 -0.73 69.06
CA PHE A 6 -19.18 -0.56 67.73
C PHE A 6 -19.17 -1.91 67.02
N TRP A 7 -20.31 -2.61 67.00
CA TRP A 7 -20.53 -3.76 66.14
C TRP A 7 -20.73 -3.24 64.72
N ASP A 8 -19.79 -3.52 63.81
CA ASP A 8 -19.94 -3.28 62.38
C ASP A 8 -21.00 -4.23 61.82
N GLU A 9 -22.29 -3.81 61.88
CA GLU A 9 -23.38 -4.54 61.23
C GLU A 9 -23.18 -4.46 59.69
N LYS A 10 -22.88 -5.59 59.08
CA LYS A 10 -22.86 -5.71 57.63
C LYS A 10 -24.28 -5.60 57.08
N ARG A 11 -24.70 -4.40 56.71
CA ARG A 11 -26.00 -4.15 56.08
C ARG A 11 -25.92 -4.31 54.58
N TYR A 12 -26.90 -5.02 53.99
CA TYR A 12 -27.05 -5.08 52.55
C TYR A 12 -27.45 -3.71 52.00
N SER A 13 -26.70 -3.21 51.02
CA SER A 13 -27.03 -2.02 50.25
C SER A 13 -27.27 -2.43 48.80
N ALA A 14 -28.48 -2.22 48.29
CA ALA A 14 -28.82 -2.50 46.90
C ALA A 14 -27.93 -1.74 45.93
N GLN A 15 -27.59 -0.49 46.28
CA GLN A 15 -26.68 0.33 45.45
C GLN A 15 -25.26 -0.25 45.39
N LYS A 16 -24.74 -0.71 46.54
CA LYS A 16 -23.41 -1.34 46.60
C LYS A 16 -23.42 -2.71 45.91
N GLY A 17 -24.53 -3.45 46.04
CA GLY A 17 -24.75 -4.69 45.29
C GLY A 17 -24.75 -4.47 43.77
N GLN A 18 -25.46 -3.41 43.31
CA GLN A 18 -25.48 -3.05 41.90
C GLN A 18 -24.10 -2.59 41.39
N GLN A 19 -23.37 -1.81 42.18
CA GLN A 19 -22.00 -1.39 41.84
C GLN A 19 -21.07 -2.61 41.72
N THR A 20 -21.16 -3.55 42.68
CA THR A 20 -20.36 -4.78 42.64
C THR A 20 -20.76 -5.66 41.45
N HIS A 21 -22.07 -5.76 41.15
CA HIS A 21 -22.55 -6.47 39.96
C HIS A 21 -21.97 -5.85 38.66
N ASN A 22 -22.06 -4.52 38.53
CA ASN A 22 -21.55 -3.82 37.36
C ASN A 22 -20.03 -4.00 37.24
N TYR A 23 -19.27 -3.89 38.33
CA TYR A 23 -17.84 -4.17 38.35
C TYR A 23 -17.54 -5.62 37.94
N ASN A 24 -18.22 -6.59 38.47
CA ASN A 24 -18.05 -7.99 38.10
C ASN A 24 -18.43 -8.25 36.64
N GLN A 25 -19.41 -7.52 36.08
CA GLN A 25 -19.76 -7.61 34.66
C GLN A 25 -18.65 -7.09 33.79
N THR A 26 -17.96 -6.00 34.17
CA THR A 26 -16.83 -5.45 33.44
C THR A 26 -15.54 -6.29 33.57
N ALA A 27 -15.41 -6.97 34.72
CA ALA A 27 -14.28 -7.86 35.01
C ALA A 27 -14.43 -9.25 34.39
N LYS A 28 -15.64 -9.61 33.89
CA LYS A 28 -15.88 -10.90 33.23
C LYS A 28 -15.21 -10.93 31.86
N GLY A 29 -14.53 -12.00 31.59
CA GLY A 29 -13.98 -12.28 30.29
C GLY A 29 -12.53 -12.76 30.36
N ARG A 30 -12.08 -13.25 29.21
CA ARG A 30 -10.69 -13.68 29.07
C ARG A 30 -9.78 -12.45 29.14
N PRO A 31 -8.68 -12.50 29.90
CA PRO A 31 -7.73 -11.39 29.96
C PRO A 31 -7.21 -11.03 28.57
N LEU A 32 -6.86 -9.76 28.37
CA LEU A 32 -6.30 -9.29 27.12
C LEU A 32 -5.00 -10.04 26.82
N LYS A 33 -4.86 -10.56 25.61
CA LYS A 33 -3.64 -11.26 25.18
C LYS A 33 -2.39 -10.36 25.17
N ILE A 34 -2.56 -9.04 25.09
CA ILE A 34 -1.47 -8.06 25.21
C ILE A 34 -1.00 -7.98 26.67
N GLY A 35 -1.89 -8.23 27.65
CA GLY A 35 -1.53 -8.14 29.06
C GLY A 35 -0.88 -6.80 29.40
N CYS A 36 0.29 -6.85 30.06
CA CYS A 36 1.10 -5.69 30.42
C CYS A 36 2.30 -5.49 29.46
N ASP A 37 2.27 -6.09 28.26
CA ASP A 37 3.35 -5.93 27.27
C ASP A 37 3.25 -4.56 26.58
N HIS A 38 3.68 -3.53 27.29
CA HIS A 38 3.69 -2.15 26.80
C HIS A 38 4.61 -1.97 25.60
N THR A 39 5.72 -2.70 25.56
CA THR A 39 6.68 -2.64 24.44
C THR A 39 6.04 -3.09 23.14
N TYR A 40 5.34 -4.22 23.18
CA TYR A 40 4.59 -4.70 22.02
C TYR A 40 3.47 -3.74 21.61
N ALA A 41 2.71 -3.23 22.56
CA ALA A 41 1.63 -2.29 22.30
C ALA A 41 2.15 -1.01 21.61
N THR A 42 3.20 -0.40 22.16
CA THR A 42 3.85 0.80 21.61
C THR A 42 4.41 0.53 20.21
N TYR A 43 5.04 -0.63 19.99
CA TYR A 43 5.53 -1.02 18.67
C TYR A 43 4.41 -1.07 17.62
N ILE A 44 3.28 -1.71 17.96
CA ILE A 44 2.13 -1.82 17.04
C ILE A 44 1.53 -0.43 16.77
N GLU A 45 1.38 0.42 17.80
CA GLU A 45 0.91 1.79 17.62
C GLU A 45 1.81 2.58 16.68
N HIS A 46 3.13 2.54 16.91
CA HIS A 46 4.11 3.22 16.07
C HIS A 46 4.03 2.75 14.61
N LYS A 47 3.99 1.43 14.38
CA LYS A 47 3.90 0.86 13.03
C LYS A 47 2.64 1.31 12.28
N ILE A 48 1.50 1.42 12.96
CA ILE A 48 0.24 1.81 12.31
C ILE A 48 0.13 3.32 12.16
N ILE A 49 0.49 4.10 13.19
CA ILE A 49 0.29 5.55 13.21
C ILE A 49 1.40 6.28 12.44
N VAL A 50 2.66 5.99 12.77
CA VAL A 50 3.83 6.69 12.23
C VAL A 50 4.24 6.08 10.89
N ASP A 51 4.51 4.77 10.87
CA ASP A 51 4.98 4.06 9.69
C ASP A 51 3.85 3.76 8.69
N ARG A 52 2.60 4.08 9.04
CA ARG A 52 1.42 3.91 8.17
C ARG A 52 1.19 2.48 7.69
N TYR A 53 1.55 1.51 8.50
CA TYR A 53 1.31 0.10 8.19
C TYR A 53 -0.16 -0.26 8.38
N SER A 54 -0.64 -1.23 7.62
CA SER A 54 -1.93 -1.88 7.93
C SER A 54 -1.76 -2.73 9.20
N PRO A 55 -2.84 -3.01 9.94
CA PRO A 55 -2.77 -3.90 11.10
C PRO A 55 -2.11 -5.25 10.79
N ALA A 56 -2.41 -5.83 9.63
CA ALA A 56 -1.80 -7.09 9.22
C ALA A 56 -0.29 -6.97 8.95
N ALA A 57 0.15 -5.89 8.31
CA ALA A 57 1.57 -5.65 8.04
C ALA A 57 2.33 -5.32 9.33
N ALA A 58 1.72 -4.59 10.27
CA ALA A 58 2.32 -4.30 11.59
C ALA A 58 2.56 -5.59 12.38
N LEU A 59 1.58 -6.52 12.38
CA LEU A 59 1.75 -7.83 13.01
C LEU A 59 2.82 -8.69 12.32
N ALA A 60 2.89 -8.66 11.00
CA ALA A 60 3.92 -9.38 10.27
C ALA A 60 5.32 -8.84 10.56
N ALA A 61 5.44 -7.50 10.64
CA ALA A 61 6.68 -6.87 11.06
C ALA A 61 7.05 -7.23 12.52
N ALA A 62 6.06 -7.24 13.44
CA ALA A 62 6.29 -7.63 14.84
C ALA A 62 6.81 -9.07 15.00
N LYS A 63 6.40 -9.99 14.12
CA LYS A 63 6.89 -11.38 14.15
C LYS A 63 8.40 -11.51 13.88
N ARG A 64 9.03 -10.50 13.30
CA ARG A 64 10.50 -10.48 13.07
C ARG A 64 11.29 -10.07 14.32
N TYR A 65 10.57 -9.59 15.35
CA TYR A 65 11.14 -9.25 16.65
C TYR A 65 10.76 -10.31 17.67
N ASN A 66 11.57 -10.46 18.67
CA ASN A 66 11.39 -11.49 19.70
C ASN A 66 10.40 -11.05 20.80
N PHE A 67 9.20 -10.61 20.39
CA PHE A 67 8.13 -10.32 21.34
C PHE A 67 7.51 -11.63 21.86
N GLN A 68 7.22 -11.68 23.14
CA GLN A 68 6.50 -12.83 23.74
C GLN A 68 5.01 -12.81 23.38
N THR A 69 4.46 -11.60 23.15
CA THR A 69 3.04 -11.42 22.82
C THR A 69 2.79 -11.64 21.33
N HIS A 70 1.83 -12.53 21.03
CA HIS A 70 1.37 -12.78 19.67
C HIS A 70 -0.15 -12.69 19.60
N ILE A 71 -0.66 -11.81 18.74
CA ILE A 71 -2.10 -11.69 18.48
C ILE A 71 -2.39 -11.86 17.00
N CYS A 72 -3.60 -12.30 16.66
CA CYS A 72 -4.05 -12.37 15.28
C CYS A 72 -4.65 -11.03 14.81
N VAL A 73 -4.83 -10.91 13.49
CA VAL A 73 -5.33 -9.68 12.87
C VAL A 73 -6.73 -9.30 13.39
N SER A 74 -7.63 -10.29 13.56
CA SER A 74 -8.98 -10.03 14.08
C SER A 74 -8.96 -9.55 15.54
N THR A 75 -8.07 -10.10 16.37
CA THR A 75 -7.86 -9.62 17.74
C THR A 75 -7.35 -8.18 17.75
N LEU A 76 -6.40 -7.84 16.88
CA LEU A 76 -5.88 -6.47 16.78
C LEU A 76 -6.98 -5.49 16.39
N TYR A 77 -7.82 -5.81 15.39
CA TYR A 77 -8.97 -4.96 15.05
C TYR A 77 -9.97 -4.83 16.21
N SER A 78 -10.24 -5.92 16.93
CA SER A 78 -11.10 -5.88 18.13
C SER A 78 -10.52 -4.95 19.19
N TYR A 79 -9.23 -5.00 19.45
CA TYR A 79 -8.57 -4.15 20.44
C TYR A 79 -8.54 -2.67 20.02
N ILE A 80 -8.32 -2.37 18.74
CA ILE A 80 -8.44 -1.01 18.22
C ILE A 80 -9.86 -0.48 18.41
N ASN A 81 -10.88 -1.30 18.10
CA ASN A 81 -12.27 -0.92 18.25
C ASN A 81 -12.69 -0.71 19.71
N LYS A 82 -12.17 -1.54 20.62
CA LYS A 82 -12.39 -1.45 22.07
C LYS A 82 -11.52 -0.38 22.75
N ARG A 83 -10.67 0.35 22.01
CA ARG A 83 -9.76 1.37 22.53
C ARG A 83 -8.80 0.84 23.60
N VAL A 84 -8.27 -0.35 23.40
CA VAL A 84 -7.29 -0.94 24.32
C VAL A 84 -5.94 -0.23 24.23
N PHE A 85 -5.61 0.33 23.09
CA PHE A 85 -4.39 1.10 22.88
C PHE A 85 -4.53 2.54 23.37
N LEU A 86 -3.41 3.16 23.74
CA LEU A 86 -3.41 4.54 24.26
C LEU A 86 -3.79 5.56 23.19
N THR A 87 -3.20 5.46 22.01
CA THR A 87 -3.33 6.45 20.94
C THR A 87 -3.97 5.88 19.69
N LEU A 88 -3.82 4.57 19.43
CA LEU A 88 -4.31 3.92 18.23
C LEU A 88 -5.83 3.74 18.26
N THR A 89 -6.49 4.34 17.28
CA THR A 89 -7.95 4.28 17.10
C THR A 89 -8.31 3.95 15.66
N ASN A 90 -9.58 3.68 15.39
CA ASN A 90 -10.11 3.47 14.04
C ASN A 90 -9.83 4.63 13.07
N LYS A 91 -9.55 5.84 13.56
CA LYS A 91 -9.21 7.00 12.72
C LYS A 91 -7.87 6.81 11.98
N HIS A 92 -6.96 6.04 12.54
CA HIS A 92 -5.63 5.76 11.99
C HIS A 92 -5.63 4.64 10.94
N LEU A 93 -6.75 3.94 10.76
CA LEU A 93 -6.89 2.91 9.75
C LEU A 93 -7.16 3.54 8.37
N TRP A 94 -6.40 3.11 7.35
CA TRP A 94 -6.41 3.71 6.02
C TRP A 94 -7.60 3.29 5.17
N ASP A 95 -7.99 2.01 5.23
CA ASP A 95 -9.07 1.47 4.42
C ASP A 95 -10.42 1.62 5.15
N LYS A 96 -11.07 2.75 4.94
CA LYS A 96 -12.46 2.94 5.33
C LYS A 96 -13.33 2.42 4.19
N ARG A 97 -14.22 1.45 4.47
CA ARG A 97 -15.22 1.00 3.49
C ARG A 97 -16.09 2.18 3.08
N ARG A 98 -15.91 2.67 1.87
CA ARG A 98 -16.86 3.59 1.22
C ARG A 98 -17.88 2.75 0.46
N LYS A 99 -19.18 3.02 0.60
CA LYS A 99 -20.19 2.45 -0.29
C LYS A 99 -19.82 2.88 -1.72
N LYS A 100 -19.52 1.90 -2.58
CA LYS A 100 -19.36 2.15 -4.01
C LYS A 100 -20.73 2.57 -4.55
N GLN A 101 -20.84 3.77 -5.06
CA GLN A 101 -21.92 4.10 -6.02
C GLN A 101 -21.59 3.29 -7.29
N LYS A 102 -22.53 2.45 -7.71
CA LYS A 102 -22.46 1.81 -9.03
C LYS A 102 -22.55 2.95 -10.06
N LYS A 103 -21.50 3.15 -10.82
CA LYS A 103 -21.57 3.89 -12.08
C LYS A 103 -21.86 2.85 -13.16
N ASP A 104 -22.91 3.05 -13.91
CA ASP A 104 -23.17 2.35 -15.17
C ASP A 104 -22.22 2.96 -16.21
N ASP A 105 -21.04 2.38 -16.34
CA ASP A 105 -20.09 2.76 -17.39
C ASP A 105 -20.35 1.85 -18.61
N THR A 106 -21.26 2.28 -19.46
CA THR A 106 -21.46 1.74 -20.82
C THR A 106 -20.58 2.48 -21.83
N GLU A 107 -19.31 2.71 -21.51
CA GLU A 107 -18.40 3.31 -22.47
C GLU A 107 -17.85 2.25 -23.44
N LYS A 108 -17.98 2.54 -24.75
CA LYS A 108 -17.54 1.66 -25.83
C LYS A 108 -16.03 1.46 -25.78
N ARG A 109 -15.60 0.19 -25.88
CA ARG A 109 -14.19 -0.17 -26.01
C ARG A 109 -13.66 0.38 -27.34
N ILE A 110 -12.71 1.31 -27.25
CA ILE A 110 -12.00 1.82 -28.44
C ILE A 110 -10.81 0.89 -28.65
N ALA A 111 -10.79 0.16 -29.76
CA ALA A 111 -9.64 -0.65 -30.15
C ALA A 111 -8.61 0.24 -30.85
N HIS A 112 -7.33 0.06 -30.52
CA HIS A 112 -6.20 0.69 -31.20
C HIS A 112 -5.44 -0.37 -32.01
N PRO A 113 -5.81 -0.63 -33.27
CA PRO A 113 -5.34 -1.78 -34.03
C PRO A 113 -3.84 -1.80 -34.35
N LYS A 114 -3.14 -0.67 -34.12
CA LYS A 114 -1.69 -0.54 -34.41
C LYS A 114 -0.78 -0.81 -33.20
N LEU A 115 -1.34 -1.05 -32.00
CA LEU A 115 -0.56 -1.25 -30.79
C LEU A 115 -0.56 -2.73 -30.37
N PRO A 116 0.57 -3.25 -29.83
CA PRO A 116 0.62 -4.61 -29.33
C PRO A 116 -0.38 -4.85 -28.18
N SER A 117 -1.44 -5.63 -28.45
CA SER A 117 -2.47 -5.93 -27.45
C SER A 117 -1.93 -6.83 -26.34
N ILE A 118 -2.44 -6.64 -25.12
CA ILE A 118 -2.18 -7.52 -23.99
C ILE A 118 -2.59 -8.97 -24.24
N GLU A 119 -3.52 -9.22 -25.16
CA GLU A 119 -3.93 -10.57 -25.56
C GLU A 119 -2.77 -11.38 -26.15
N ASN A 120 -1.86 -10.71 -26.85
CA ASN A 120 -0.67 -11.32 -27.45
C ASN A 120 0.50 -11.45 -26.46
N ARG A 121 0.31 -10.99 -25.22
CA ARG A 121 1.33 -11.10 -24.17
C ARG A 121 1.52 -12.56 -23.77
N PRO A 122 2.76 -13.10 -23.79
CA PRO A 122 3.05 -14.46 -23.38
C PRO A 122 2.46 -14.81 -22.00
N ALA A 123 1.80 -15.96 -21.90
CA ALA A 123 1.07 -16.39 -20.70
C ALA A 123 1.97 -16.47 -19.45
N TYR A 124 3.25 -16.84 -19.62
CA TYR A 124 4.20 -16.93 -18.50
C TYR A 124 4.41 -15.60 -17.76
N ILE A 125 4.28 -14.46 -18.47
CA ILE A 125 4.34 -13.13 -17.84
C ILE A 125 3.18 -12.94 -16.85
N GLY A 126 2.03 -13.57 -17.15
CA GLY A 126 0.86 -13.59 -16.27
C GLY A 126 1.10 -14.32 -14.94
N GLN A 127 1.93 -15.35 -14.95
CA GLN A 127 2.25 -16.18 -13.79
C GLN A 127 3.09 -15.44 -12.74
N ARG A 128 3.77 -14.35 -13.11
CA ARG A 128 4.61 -13.53 -12.21
C ARG A 128 5.70 -14.34 -11.52
N SER A 129 6.29 -15.29 -12.23
CA SER A 129 7.35 -16.18 -11.75
C SER A 129 8.76 -15.68 -12.09
N GLU A 130 8.85 -14.66 -12.93
CA GLU A 130 10.09 -14.11 -13.45
C GLU A 130 10.15 -12.59 -13.21
N ARG A 131 11.36 -12.08 -12.99
CA ARG A 131 11.64 -10.63 -12.86
C ARG A 131 11.77 -9.97 -14.22
N GLY A 132 11.61 -8.64 -14.22
CA GLY A 132 11.83 -7.79 -15.39
C GLY A 132 10.56 -7.43 -16.14
N HIS A 133 9.38 -7.79 -15.61
CA HIS A 133 8.09 -7.45 -16.19
C HIS A 133 7.42 -6.34 -15.39
N TRP A 134 7.29 -5.17 -15.99
CA TRP A 134 6.81 -3.97 -15.31
C TRP A 134 5.42 -3.55 -15.78
N GLU A 135 4.66 -2.97 -14.87
CA GLU A 135 3.42 -2.25 -15.15
C GLU A 135 3.68 -0.76 -15.00
N MET A 136 3.28 0.04 -15.99
CA MET A 136 3.49 1.49 -16.02
C MET A 136 2.18 2.23 -15.89
N ASP A 137 2.19 3.34 -15.14
CA ASP A 137 1.03 4.22 -14.99
C ASP A 137 1.44 5.66 -14.64
N LEU A 138 0.50 6.61 -14.77
CA LEU A 138 0.69 7.98 -14.33
C LEU A 138 -0.23 8.33 -13.17
N ILE A 139 0.33 8.91 -12.12
CA ILE A 139 -0.44 9.50 -11.03
C ILE A 139 -0.56 11.00 -11.26
N ILE A 140 -1.74 11.42 -11.69
CA ILE A 140 -2.07 12.82 -11.90
C ILE A 140 -2.44 13.46 -10.55
N GLY A 141 -1.89 14.64 -10.29
CA GLY A 141 -2.15 15.44 -9.10
C GLY A 141 -3.33 16.39 -9.29
N LYS A 142 -3.09 17.68 -8.99
CA LYS A 142 -4.04 18.76 -9.24
C LYS A 142 -4.15 18.99 -10.76
N ALA A 143 -5.36 19.11 -11.27
CA ALA A 143 -5.62 19.22 -12.72
C ALA A 143 -4.91 20.41 -13.40
N GLU A 144 -4.76 21.51 -12.66
CA GLU A 144 -4.17 22.76 -13.15
C GLU A 144 -2.63 22.76 -13.14
N THR A 145 -1.98 21.74 -12.57
CA THR A 145 -0.53 21.66 -12.46
C THR A 145 0.03 20.61 -13.39
N SER A 146 1.14 20.95 -14.09
CA SER A 146 1.79 20.05 -15.04
C SER A 146 2.50 18.85 -14.43
N PRO A 147 3.18 18.95 -13.26
CA PRO A 147 3.93 17.83 -12.73
C PRO A 147 3.05 16.62 -12.37
N VAL A 148 3.53 15.44 -12.78
CA VAL A 148 2.90 14.13 -12.51
C VAL A 148 3.93 13.15 -11.97
N LEU A 149 3.46 12.01 -11.45
CA LEU A 149 4.34 10.91 -11.08
C LEU A 149 4.19 9.77 -12.10
N LEU A 150 5.30 9.36 -12.70
CA LEU A 150 5.39 8.09 -13.42
C LEU A 150 5.69 7.00 -12.40
N THR A 151 4.91 5.94 -12.42
CA THR A 151 5.07 4.77 -11.56
C THR A 151 5.37 3.55 -12.40
N LEU A 152 6.39 2.80 -11.98
CA LEU A 152 6.75 1.53 -12.58
C LEU A 152 6.70 0.47 -11.46
N THR A 153 5.79 -0.50 -11.60
CA THR A 153 5.62 -1.59 -10.65
C THR A 153 6.13 -2.88 -11.25
N GLU A 154 7.14 -3.49 -10.63
CA GLU A 154 7.63 -4.80 -11.04
C GLU A 154 6.64 -5.90 -10.59
N ARG A 155 6.34 -6.84 -11.49
CA ARG A 155 5.23 -7.79 -11.30
C ARG A 155 5.56 -8.95 -10.36
N TYR A 156 6.81 -9.39 -10.29
CA TYR A 156 7.27 -10.48 -9.42
C TYR A 156 7.54 -9.96 -8.01
N SER A 157 8.53 -9.11 -7.84
CA SER A 157 9.00 -8.59 -6.56
C SER A 157 8.10 -7.53 -5.93
N ARG A 158 7.19 -6.94 -6.72
CA ARG A 158 6.38 -5.78 -6.33
C ARG A 158 7.20 -4.52 -6.05
N GLN A 159 8.42 -4.47 -6.56
CA GLN A 159 9.27 -3.30 -6.47
C GLN A 159 8.61 -2.12 -7.20
N GLU A 160 8.77 -0.94 -6.63
CA GLU A 160 8.20 0.31 -7.16
C GLU A 160 9.29 1.30 -7.47
N LEU A 161 9.21 1.92 -8.65
CA LEU A 161 10.00 3.08 -9.01
C LEU A 161 9.06 4.25 -9.27
N ILE A 162 9.35 5.43 -8.70
CA ILE A 162 8.52 6.61 -8.81
C ILE A 162 9.34 7.78 -9.31
N PHE A 163 8.96 8.34 -10.46
CA PHE A 163 9.63 9.48 -11.06
C PHE A 163 8.73 10.70 -11.09
N LYS A 164 9.22 11.85 -10.63
CA LYS A 164 8.53 13.13 -10.81
C LYS A 164 8.85 13.68 -12.19
N LEU A 165 7.81 13.79 -13.01
CA LEU A 165 7.88 14.34 -14.35
C LEU A 165 7.37 15.79 -14.36
N PRO A 166 7.97 16.69 -15.15
CA PRO A 166 7.50 18.06 -15.30
C PRO A 166 6.17 18.14 -16.07
N ASP A 167 5.91 17.18 -16.95
CA ASP A 167 4.72 17.10 -17.79
C ASP A 167 4.36 15.64 -18.13
N ARG A 168 3.30 15.45 -18.92
CA ARG A 168 2.81 14.15 -19.40
C ARG A 168 3.23 13.83 -20.84
N LYS A 169 4.25 14.47 -21.35
CA LYS A 169 4.65 14.23 -22.74
C LYS A 169 5.35 12.90 -22.92
N ALA A 170 5.07 12.22 -24.01
CA ALA A 170 5.73 10.96 -24.36
C ALA A 170 7.27 11.09 -24.40
N SER A 171 7.80 12.23 -24.84
CA SER A 171 9.24 12.53 -24.83
C SER A 171 9.83 12.55 -23.41
N THR A 172 9.10 13.10 -22.45
CA THR A 172 9.52 13.16 -21.05
C THR A 172 9.57 11.77 -20.43
N ILE A 173 8.56 10.92 -20.70
CA ILE A 173 8.51 9.52 -20.24
C ILE A 173 9.67 8.73 -20.88
N ARG A 174 9.90 8.88 -22.18
CA ARG A 174 11.03 8.24 -22.85
C ARG A 174 12.37 8.63 -22.22
N GLY A 175 12.55 9.90 -21.89
CA GLY A 175 13.76 10.39 -21.22
C GLY A 175 14.05 9.69 -19.88
N VAL A 176 13.03 9.23 -19.16
CA VAL A 176 13.22 8.42 -17.94
C VAL A 176 13.87 7.08 -18.28
N PHE A 177 13.37 6.40 -19.32
CA PHE A 177 13.96 5.12 -19.74
C PHE A 177 15.36 5.28 -20.32
N ASP A 178 15.60 6.36 -21.07
CA ASP A 178 16.94 6.70 -21.57
C ASP A 178 17.93 6.92 -20.40
N GLN A 179 17.48 7.52 -19.31
CA GLN A 179 18.28 7.70 -18.10
C GLN A 179 18.51 6.36 -17.38
N LEU A 180 17.48 5.53 -17.23
CA LEU A 180 17.60 4.22 -16.60
C LEU A 180 18.57 3.31 -17.38
N GLU A 181 18.49 3.33 -18.70
CA GLU A 181 19.37 2.57 -19.60
C GLU A 181 20.83 2.97 -19.46
N ARG A 182 21.12 4.29 -19.31
CA ARG A 182 22.47 4.79 -19.03
C ARG A 182 22.99 4.40 -17.63
N GLN A 183 22.10 4.32 -16.65
CA GLN A 183 22.46 4.06 -15.26
C GLN A 183 22.64 2.58 -14.94
N HIS A 184 21.99 1.68 -15.67
CA HIS A 184 21.95 0.25 -15.39
C HIS A 184 22.58 -0.55 -16.54
N LYS A 185 23.73 -1.16 -16.30
CA LYS A 185 24.39 -2.05 -17.28
C LYS A 185 23.59 -3.32 -17.55
N ASP A 186 22.77 -3.74 -16.59
CA ASP A 186 21.87 -4.90 -16.60
C ASP A 186 20.44 -4.53 -17.02
N PHE A 187 20.27 -3.41 -17.73
CA PHE A 187 18.96 -2.88 -18.09
C PHE A 187 18.07 -3.93 -18.78
N ASP A 188 18.60 -4.69 -19.72
CA ASP A 188 17.87 -5.71 -20.49
C ASP A 188 17.33 -6.84 -19.60
N GLN A 189 18.06 -7.20 -18.56
CA GLN A 189 17.61 -8.21 -17.59
C GLN A 189 16.56 -7.63 -16.65
N ARG A 190 16.69 -6.36 -16.31
CA ARG A 190 15.85 -5.64 -15.36
C ARG A 190 14.55 -5.16 -15.97
N PHE A 191 14.53 -4.82 -17.27
CA PHE A 191 13.38 -4.31 -18.00
C PHE A 191 13.14 -5.12 -19.27
N LYS A 192 12.50 -6.27 -19.15
CA LYS A 192 12.19 -7.16 -20.29
C LYS A 192 10.92 -6.75 -21.01
N THR A 193 9.86 -6.46 -20.25
CA THR A 193 8.59 -6.04 -20.81
C THR A 193 7.92 -4.96 -19.97
N LEU A 194 7.10 -4.16 -20.64
CA LEU A 194 6.31 -3.11 -20.05
C LEU A 194 4.83 -3.31 -20.40
N THR A 195 3.94 -3.20 -19.43
CA THR A 195 2.49 -3.22 -19.65
C THR A 195 1.91 -1.86 -19.26
N THR A 196 1.16 -1.24 -20.16
CA THR A 196 0.58 0.09 -19.93
C THR A 196 -0.88 0.15 -20.42
N ASP A 197 -1.59 1.23 -20.10
CA ASP A 197 -2.89 1.54 -20.72
C ASP A 197 -2.70 2.31 -22.04
N ASN A 198 -3.85 2.65 -22.64
CA ASN A 198 -3.91 3.39 -23.90
C ASN A 198 -3.91 4.91 -23.65
N GLY A 199 -3.18 5.42 -22.64
CA GLY A 199 -2.99 6.84 -22.45
C GLY A 199 -2.27 7.48 -23.64
N SER A 200 -2.67 8.69 -24.04
CA SER A 200 -2.05 9.41 -25.17
C SER A 200 -0.54 9.58 -25.01
N GLU A 201 -0.08 9.66 -23.78
CA GLU A 201 1.32 9.78 -23.37
C GLU A 201 2.16 8.51 -23.66
N PHE A 202 1.51 7.35 -23.83
CA PHE A 202 2.16 6.07 -24.09
C PHE A 202 2.04 5.58 -25.54
N MET A 203 1.33 6.32 -26.38
CA MET A 203 1.00 5.88 -27.75
C MET A 203 2.19 5.89 -28.74
N GLU A 204 3.28 6.57 -28.42
CA GLU A 204 4.48 6.58 -29.26
C GLU A 204 5.32 5.30 -29.08
N TYR A 205 4.71 4.14 -29.40
CA TYR A 205 5.26 2.80 -29.16
C TYR A 205 6.68 2.62 -29.69
N GLU A 206 6.91 2.91 -30.98
CA GLU A 206 8.23 2.73 -31.62
C GLU A 206 9.31 3.55 -30.94
N LYS A 207 9.00 4.80 -30.59
CA LYS A 207 9.95 5.68 -29.91
C LYS A 207 10.18 5.25 -28.46
N LEU A 208 9.15 4.72 -27.78
CA LEU A 208 9.27 4.24 -26.41
C LEU A 208 10.15 2.98 -26.35
N CYS A 209 10.02 2.09 -27.31
CA CYS A 209 10.80 0.85 -27.38
C CYS A 209 12.24 1.06 -27.86
N ARG A 210 12.57 2.19 -28.47
CA ARG A 210 13.90 2.43 -29.06
C ARG A 210 14.97 2.60 -28.00
N SER A 211 16.02 1.75 -28.02
CA SER A 211 17.19 1.85 -27.17
C SER A 211 18.09 3.01 -27.57
N ILE A 212 18.79 3.64 -26.61
CA ILE A 212 19.86 4.61 -26.86
C ILE A 212 21.11 3.96 -27.46
N HIS A 213 21.26 2.64 -27.31
CA HIS A 213 22.35 1.84 -27.85
C HIS A 213 22.03 1.23 -29.21
N GLY A 214 20.84 1.48 -29.77
CA GLY A 214 20.34 0.89 -31.01
C GLY A 214 19.45 -0.34 -30.75
N GLY A 215 18.53 -0.61 -31.69
CA GLY A 215 17.55 -1.68 -31.52
C GLY A 215 16.42 -1.36 -30.55
N SER A 216 15.82 -2.42 -29.97
CA SER A 216 14.71 -2.32 -29.01
C SER A 216 15.19 -2.57 -27.59
N ARG A 217 14.74 -1.75 -26.64
CA ARG A 217 15.09 -1.86 -25.21
C ARG A 217 14.21 -2.81 -24.43
N PHE A 218 12.94 -2.98 -24.81
CA PHE A 218 11.97 -3.90 -24.19
C PHE A 218 10.74 -4.05 -25.09
N GLN A 219 9.88 -5.01 -24.77
CA GLN A 219 8.56 -5.17 -25.39
C GLN A 219 7.49 -4.44 -24.58
N VAL A 220 6.51 -3.83 -25.25
CA VAL A 220 5.39 -3.13 -24.62
C VAL A 220 4.07 -3.80 -24.98
N TRP A 221 3.20 -3.96 -24.00
CA TRP A 221 1.87 -4.52 -24.15
C TRP A 221 0.83 -3.51 -23.66
N TYR A 222 -0.20 -3.29 -24.44
CA TYR A 222 -1.26 -2.33 -24.14
C TYR A 222 -2.51 -3.04 -23.64
N CYS A 223 -3.00 -2.61 -22.46
CA CYS A 223 -4.26 -3.09 -21.90
C CYS A 223 -5.44 -2.67 -22.75
N HIS A 224 -6.56 -3.37 -22.63
CA HIS A 224 -7.82 -2.92 -23.23
C HIS A 224 -8.27 -1.62 -22.55
N SER A 225 -8.98 -0.79 -23.32
CA SER A 225 -9.60 0.42 -22.79
C SER A 225 -10.55 0.04 -21.66
N TYR A 226 -10.54 0.82 -20.58
CA TYR A 226 -11.38 0.63 -19.38
C TYR A 226 -11.15 -0.69 -18.63
N SER A 227 -10.05 -1.41 -18.89
CA SER A 227 -9.72 -2.70 -18.28
C SER A 227 -8.63 -2.57 -17.20
N ALA A 228 -8.89 -1.74 -16.17
CA ALA A 228 -7.93 -1.47 -15.08
C ALA A 228 -7.47 -2.76 -14.35
N TRP A 229 -8.30 -3.82 -14.34
CA TRP A 229 -7.95 -5.11 -13.72
C TRP A 229 -6.77 -5.82 -14.39
N GLU A 230 -6.46 -5.52 -15.64
CA GLU A 230 -5.32 -6.07 -16.37
C GLU A 230 -3.97 -5.56 -15.83
N LYS A 231 -4.00 -4.38 -15.15
CA LYS A 231 -2.88 -3.79 -14.40
C LYS A 231 -3.11 -3.86 -12.88
N GLY A 232 -3.54 -4.99 -12.35
CA GLY A 232 -3.93 -5.13 -10.96
C GLY A 232 -2.85 -4.81 -9.92
N SER A 233 -1.55 -4.90 -10.28
CA SER A 233 -0.46 -4.53 -9.37
C SER A 233 -0.37 -3.03 -9.19
N VAL A 234 -0.34 -2.29 -10.30
CA VAL A 234 -0.24 -0.82 -10.30
C VAL A 234 -1.43 -0.16 -9.59
N GLU A 235 -2.66 -0.66 -9.79
CA GLU A 235 -3.83 -0.08 -9.11
C GLU A 235 -3.68 -0.12 -7.59
N ASN A 236 -3.24 -1.27 -7.05
CA ASN A 236 -2.99 -1.42 -5.62
C ASN A 236 -1.85 -0.52 -5.14
N HIS A 237 -0.77 -0.41 -5.91
CA HIS A 237 0.38 0.44 -5.60
C HIS A 237 0.01 1.92 -5.62
N ASN A 238 -0.71 2.35 -6.65
CA ASN A 238 -1.23 3.72 -6.74
C ASN A 238 -2.12 4.07 -5.55
N ARG A 239 -2.95 3.13 -5.06
CA ARG A 239 -3.74 3.31 -3.84
C ARG A 239 -2.85 3.51 -2.61
N MET A 240 -1.71 2.81 -2.52
CA MET A 240 -0.75 3.01 -1.43
C MET A 240 -0.03 4.35 -1.53
N ILE A 241 0.41 4.75 -2.73
CA ILE A 241 1.02 6.06 -2.98
C ILE A 241 0.04 7.19 -2.61
N ARG A 242 -1.26 7.00 -2.88
CA ARG A 242 -2.32 7.94 -2.52
C ARG A 242 -2.54 8.12 -1.01
N ARG A 243 -1.96 7.27 -0.16
CA ARG A 243 -1.91 7.50 1.30
C ARG A 243 -1.00 8.68 1.66
N PHE A 244 0.01 8.95 0.84
CA PHE A 244 0.96 10.04 1.01
C PHE A 244 0.62 11.27 0.15
N PHE A 245 0.08 11.01 -1.03
CA PHE A 245 -0.29 12.01 -2.03
C PHE A 245 -1.77 11.83 -2.43
N PRO A 246 -2.73 12.34 -1.65
CA PRO A 246 -4.16 12.25 -1.97
C PRO A 246 -4.49 12.82 -3.35
N LYS A 247 -5.67 12.51 -3.89
CA LYS A 247 -6.16 13.14 -5.12
C LYS A 247 -6.19 14.66 -4.94
N GLY A 248 -5.75 15.40 -5.97
CA GLY A 248 -5.63 16.86 -5.90
C GLY A 248 -4.33 17.39 -5.32
N THR A 249 -3.37 16.50 -4.94
CA THR A 249 -2.04 16.93 -4.51
C THR A 249 -1.34 17.71 -5.62
N ASP A 250 -0.81 18.88 -5.29
CA ASP A 250 0.03 19.67 -6.19
C ASP A 250 1.48 19.15 -6.16
N PHE A 251 1.85 18.38 -7.17
CA PHE A 251 3.20 17.82 -7.25
C PHE A 251 4.28 18.86 -7.52
N SER A 252 3.96 20.09 -7.94
CA SER A 252 4.95 21.15 -8.08
C SER A 252 5.64 21.44 -6.76
N LYS A 253 4.87 21.39 -5.66
CA LYS A 253 5.32 21.67 -4.30
C LYS A 253 5.97 20.47 -3.58
N ILE A 254 5.93 19.30 -4.19
CA ILE A 254 6.51 18.08 -3.58
C ILE A 254 7.96 17.91 -4.05
N SER A 255 8.90 17.83 -3.11
CA SER A 255 10.32 17.64 -3.40
C SER A 255 10.60 16.21 -3.91
N LYS A 256 11.64 16.06 -4.73
CA LYS A 256 12.12 14.73 -5.17
C LYS A 256 12.49 13.84 -3.97
N LYS A 257 13.09 14.42 -2.91
CA LYS A 257 13.42 13.71 -1.67
C LYS A 257 12.17 13.10 -1.00
N ARG A 258 11.04 13.82 -1.00
CA ARG A 258 9.78 13.31 -0.44
C ARG A 258 9.22 12.15 -1.27
N ILE A 259 9.36 12.19 -2.59
CA ILE A 259 8.92 11.11 -3.48
C ILE A 259 9.81 9.88 -3.28
N ALA A 260 11.13 10.06 -3.22
CA ALA A 260 12.07 8.99 -2.91
C ALA A 260 11.75 8.31 -1.55
N ALA A 261 11.45 9.08 -0.52
CA ALA A 261 11.04 8.52 0.78
C ALA A 261 9.75 7.68 0.70
N VAL A 262 8.80 8.04 -0.17
CA VAL A 262 7.60 7.22 -0.40
C VAL A 262 7.95 5.95 -1.18
N GLN A 263 8.81 6.02 -2.18
CA GLN A 263 9.32 4.87 -2.91
C GLN A 263 10.03 3.88 -1.97
N ASP A 264 10.92 4.38 -1.10
CA ASP A 264 11.62 3.58 -0.12
C ASP A 264 10.66 2.92 0.87
N TRP A 265 9.65 3.66 1.32
CA TRP A 265 8.59 3.11 2.16
C TRP A 265 7.83 1.99 1.43
N MET A 266 7.46 2.18 0.16
CA MET A 266 6.78 1.18 -0.67
C MET A 266 7.61 -0.11 -0.80
N ASN A 267 8.92 0.03 -1.01
CA ASN A 267 9.85 -1.06 -1.23
C ASN A 267 10.28 -1.78 0.06
N ASN A 268 10.09 -1.14 1.21
CA ASN A 268 10.33 -1.73 2.54
C ASN A 268 9.03 -2.12 3.27
N TYR A 269 7.87 -2.00 2.61
CA TYR A 269 6.59 -2.38 3.20
C TYR A 269 6.33 -3.88 3.01
N PRO A 270 6.10 -4.67 4.09
CA PRO A 270 5.85 -6.11 3.96
C PRO A 270 4.55 -6.41 3.21
N ARG A 271 4.63 -7.32 2.24
CA ARG A 271 3.50 -7.68 1.38
C ARG A 271 2.99 -9.08 1.68
N LYS A 272 1.69 -9.23 1.93
CA LYS A 272 1.08 -10.56 2.15
C LYS A 272 1.31 -11.49 0.96
N ILE A 273 1.25 -10.97 -0.28
CA ILE A 273 1.46 -11.75 -1.51
C ILE A 273 2.89 -12.25 -1.64
N LEU A 274 3.85 -11.61 -0.99
CA LEU A 274 5.26 -12.03 -0.90
C LEU A 274 5.55 -12.78 0.42
N GLN A 275 4.55 -13.40 1.01
CA GLN A 275 4.68 -14.09 2.30
C GLN A 275 5.26 -13.20 3.41
N TRP A 276 4.88 -11.92 3.39
CA TRP A 276 5.33 -10.87 4.28
C TRP A 276 6.80 -10.43 4.11
N GLN A 277 7.45 -10.84 3.04
CA GLN A 277 8.68 -10.20 2.60
C GLN A 277 8.39 -8.78 2.07
N THR A 278 9.41 -7.94 2.11
CA THR A 278 9.38 -6.64 1.45
C THR A 278 9.72 -6.79 -0.03
N PRO A 279 9.32 -5.85 -0.90
CA PRO A 279 9.76 -5.83 -2.29
C PRO A 279 11.29 -5.85 -2.46
N ASN A 280 12.04 -5.17 -1.60
CA ASN A 280 13.50 -5.19 -1.64
C ASN A 280 14.06 -6.59 -1.31
N GLU A 281 13.51 -7.28 -0.30
CA GLU A 281 13.90 -8.67 0.02
C GLU A 281 13.55 -9.63 -1.12
N ALA A 282 12.39 -9.45 -1.75
CA ALA A 282 11.99 -10.28 -2.89
C ALA A 282 12.77 -9.97 -4.18
N ALA A 283 13.37 -8.78 -4.28
CA ALA A 283 14.20 -8.36 -5.40
C ALA A 283 15.69 -8.68 -5.21
N ALA A 284 16.13 -9.03 -4.02
CA ALA A 284 17.48 -9.51 -3.74
C ALA A 284 17.64 -10.97 -4.20
#